data_c8a57bcf46c2fe423467430da0e10c02
#
_entry.id   c8a57bcf46c2fe423467430da0e10c02
#
_cell.length_a   1.000
_cell.length_b   1.000
_cell.length_c   1.000
_cell.angle_alpha   90.00
_cell.angle_beta   90.00
_cell.angle_gamma   90.00
#
_symmetry.space_group_name_H-M   'P 1'
#
loop_
_entity.id
_entity.type
_entity.pdbx_description
1 polymer ?
#
loop_
_entity_poly.entity_id
_entity_poly.type
_entity_poly.pdbx_seq_one_letter_code
_entity_poly.pdbx_strand_id
1 'polypeptide(L)'
;APSSDSYLKKSRIIAAAEITGADAIHPGYGFLSENAQFAEMVEAHGLVFIGPKSEHIRVMGDKIAAKRTMIEAGVPVVPGSEGGVGSIAEAKRAAKKIGYPVLVKAASGGGGRGMKIARTDKDLENAVRTAKTEAKAAFGDDTVYLEKYLERPRHIEIQVIADSHGHVCHLWERDCSIQRRNQKVFEEAPSPALNQAQREEIGTIVVKAMEKIGYLGAGTIEFLYEDGRFYFIEMNTRLQVEHPVTEMITGIDLVREQIRIADGLKLSFTQEDVMLVGHSIECRINAEHPETFVPSPGLITGFHAPGGPDVRLDSAAYAGYAIPPHYDSLIGKLIVHGRTRTECLMRLRRALQEMVVDGVHTTLDLHRTLVDQPDIIEGLYDIHWLERYFDAKSSA
;
A
#
# COMPACT_ATOMS: atom_id res chain seq x y z
N ALA A 1 -22.17 -13.15 6.02
CA ALA A 1 -21.64 -14.33 5.33
C ALA A 1 -20.13 -14.20 5.18
N PRO A 2 -19.36 -15.31 5.15
CA PRO A 2 -17.93 -15.26 4.83
C PRO A 2 -17.67 -14.63 3.46
N SER A 3 -16.49 -14.04 3.28
CA SER A 3 -16.13 -13.39 2.01
C SER A 3 -16.17 -14.32 0.80
N SER A 4 -15.83 -15.60 0.98
CA SER A 4 -15.95 -16.65 -0.04
C SER A 4 -17.37 -16.83 -0.59
N ASP A 5 -18.37 -16.55 0.23
CA ASP A 5 -19.79 -16.68 -0.12
C ASP A 5 -20.45 -15.35 -0.49
N SER A 6 -19.73 -14.25 -0.45
CA SER A 6 -20.22 -12.88 -0.71
C SER A 6 -19.28 -12.11 -1.63
N TYR A 7 -18.38 -11.30 -1.08
CA TYR A 7 -17.52 -10.37 -1.84
C TYR A 7 -16.50 -11.04 -2.77
N LEU A 8 -16.14 -12.31 -2.56
CA LEU A 8 -15.29 -13.08 -3.48
C LEU A 8 -16.10 -13.92 -4.48
N LYS A 9 -17.42 -13.98 -4.34
CA LYS A 9 -18.31 -14.74 -5.23
C LYS A 9 -18.73 -13.89 -6.44
N LYS A 10 -17.93 -13.90 -7.51
CA LYS A 10 -18.14 -13.11 -8.72
C LYS A 10 -19.57 -13.14 -9.25
N SER A 11 -20.18 -14.35 -9.36
CA SER A 11 -21.54 -14.49 -9.86
C SER A 11 -22.61 -13.81 -8.99
N ARG A 12 -22.41 -13.73 -7.67
CA ARG A 12 -23.35 -13.03 -6.78
C ARG A 12 -23.28 -11.51 -6.95
N ILE A 13 -22.07 -10.98 -7.19
CA ILE A 13 -21.88 -9.54 -7.42
C ILE A 13 -22.51 -9.14 -8.74
N ILE A 14 -22.29 -9.92 -9.81
CA ILE A 14 -22.94 -9.70 -11.11
C ILE A 14 -24.45 -9.75 -11.00
N ALA A 15 -25.00 -10.81 -10.35
CA ALA A 15 -26.44 -10.93 -10.14
C ALA A 15 -27.02 -9.75 -9.35
N ALA A 16 -26.29 -9.26 -8.32
CA ALA A 16 -26.72 -8.08 -7.57
C ALA A 16 -26.77 -6.84 -8.44
N ALA A 17 -25.77 -6.63 -9.30
CA ALA A 17 -25.73 -5.50 -10.25
C ALA A 17 -26.89 -5.56 -11.24
N GLU A 18 -27.16 -6.73 -11.83
CA GLU A 18 -28.27 -6.93 -12.76
C GLU A 18 -29.65 -6.70 -12.09
N ILE A 19 -29.86 -7.25 -10.90
CA ILE A 19 -31.13 -7.11 -10.15
C ILE A 19 -31.38 -5.65 -9.76
N THR A 20 -30.33 -4.91 -9.41
CA THR A 20 -30.45 -3.49 -9.02
C THR A 20 -30.46 -2.54 -10.20
N GLY A 21 -30.21 -3.01 -11.42
CA GLY A 21 -30.08 -2.17 -12.61
C GLY A 21 -28.88 -1.23 -12.56
N ALA A 22 -27.78 -1.70 -11.97
CA ALA A 22 -26.56 -0.90 -11.88
C ALA A 22 -25.89 -0.75 -13.25
N ASP A 23 -25.32 0.44 -13.54
CA ASP A 23 -24.57 0.71 -14.76
C ASP A 23 -23.08 0.35 -14.60
N ALA A 24 -22.57 0.39 -13.37
CA ALA A 24 -21.17 0.22 -13.08
C ALA A 24 -20.94 -0.49 -11.73
N ILE A 25 -19.75 -1.07 -11.57
CA ILE A 25 -19.29 -1.68 -10.31
C ILE A 25 -18.00 -1.00 -9.86
N HIS A 26 -18.02 -0.36 -8.68
CA HIS A 26 -16.81 0.09 -8.02
C HIS A 26 -16.28 -1.03 -7.12
N PRO A 27 -15.09 -1.59 -7.38
CA PRO A 27 -14.59 -2.74 -6.65
C PRO A 27 -14.05 -2.42 -5.24
N GLY A 28 -13.93 -1.15 -4.90
CA GLY A 28 -13.28 -0.70 -3.67
C GLY A 28 -11.80 -1.05 -3.63
N TYR A 29 -11.31 -1.51 -2.48
CA TYR A 29 -10.00 -2.11 -2.28
C TYR A 29 -10.12 -3.48 -1.63
N GLY A 30 -9.14 -4.36 -1.85
CA GLY A 30 -9.21 -5.77 -1.43
C GLY A 30 -10.16 -6.60 -2.32
N PHE A 31 -10.53 -7.79 -1.87
CA PHE A 31 -11.45 -8.73 -2.54
C PHE A 31 -11.15 -8.92 -4.04
N LEU A 32 -12.01 -8.42 -4.92
CA LEU A 32 -11.92 -8.58 -6.37
C LEU A 32 -11.37 -7.34 -7.10
N SER A 33 -10.91 -6.32 -6.38
CA SER A 33 -10.44 -5.06 -7.00
C SER A 33 -9.24 -5.25 -7.94
N GLU A 34 -8.40 -6.25 -7.69
CA GLU A 34 -7.25 -6.61 -8.54
C GLU A 34 -7.43 -7.98 -9.22
N ASN A 35 -8.68 -8.35 -9.51
CA ASN A 35 -8.99 -9.59 -10.22
C ASN A 35 -9.32 -9.32 -11.68
N ALA A 36 -8.35 -9.54 -12.59
CA ALA A 36 -8.53 -9.30 -14.03
C ALA A 36 -9.72 -10.07 -14.61
N GLN A 37 -9.94 -11.33 -14.20
CA GLN A 37 -11.08 -12.12 -14.67
C GLN A 37 -12.42 -11.55 -14.21
N PHE A 38 -12.47 -10.91 -13.02
CA PHE A 38 -13.69 -10.24 -12.58
C PHE A 38 -13.97 -8.97 -13.39
N ALA A 39 -12.95 -8.18 -13.70
CA ALA A 39 -13.09 -7.01 -14.57
C ALA A 39 -13.63 -7.41 -15.95
N GLU A 40 -13.06 -8.45 -16.58
CA GLU A 40 -13.56 -9.01 -17.85
C GLU A 40 -15.00 -9.50 -17.75
N MET A 41 -15.36 -10.14 -16.63
CA MET A 41 -16.74 -10.61 -16.41
C MET A 41 -17.72 -9.44 -16.31
N VAL A 42 -17.37 -8.36 -15.59
CA VAL A 42 -18.19 -7.14 -15.47
C VAL A 42 -18.46 -6.55 -16.87
N GLU A 43 -17.40 -6.36 -17.66
CA GLU A 43 -17.48 -5.82 -19.02
C GLU A 43 -18.31 -6.73 -19.96
N ALA A 44 -18.16 -8.05 -19.86
CA ALA A 44 -18.92 -9.02 -20.65
C ALA A 44 -20.43 -9.01 -20.36
N HIS A 45 -20.85 -8.52 -19.19
CA HIS A 45 -22.27 -8.31 -18.84
C HIS A 45 -22.78 -6.90 -19.17
N GLY A 46 -21.99 -6.11 -19.93
CA GLY A 46 -22.38 -4.76 -20.34
C GLY A 46 -22.32 -3.73 -19.21
N LEU A 47 -21.65 -4.06 -18.10
CA LEU A 47 -21.43 -3.16 -16.96
C LEU A 47 -20.06 -2.50 -17.06
N VAL A 48 -19.90 -1.32 -16.47
CA VAL A 48 -18.61 -0.64 -16.40
C VAL A 48 -17.85 -1.09 -15.13
N PHE A 49 -16.62 -1.57 -15.29
CA PHE A 49 -15.71 -1.78 -14.17
C PHE A 49 -15.01 -0.46 -13.83
N ILE A 50 -15.28 0.12 -12.65
CA ILE A 50 -14.65 1.37 -12.22
C ILE A 50 -13.23 1.06 -11.70
N GLY A 51 -12.28 1.04 -12.63
CA GLY A 51 -10.89 0.67 -12.37
C GLY A 51 -10.07 0.61 -13.65
N PRO A 52 -8.85 0.07 -13.59
CA PRO A 52 -8.00 -0.11 -14.75
C PRO A 52 -8.51 -1.25 -15.65
N LYS A 53 -7.98 -1.30 -16.86
CA LYS A 53 -8.26 -2.40 -17.80
C LYS A 53 -7.77 -3.74 -17.23
N SER A 54 -8.46 -4.82 -17.56
CA SER A 54 -8.10 -6.18 -17.10
C SER A 54 -6.66 -6.58 -17.46
N GLU A 55 -6.14 -6.11 -18.59
CA GLU A 55 -4.75 -6.33 -19.01
C GLU A 55 -3.74 -5.69 -18.05
N HIS A 56 -4.01 -4.46 -17.57
CA HIS A 56 -3.16 -3.78 -16.60
C HIS A 56 -3.16 -4.50 -15.26
N ILE A 57 -4.33 -4.95 -14.79
CA ILE A 57 -4.45 -5.75 -13.57
C ILE A 57 -3.63 -7.04 -13.70
N ARG A 58 -3.68 -7.71 -14.85
CA ARG A 58 -2.97 -8.97 -15.08
C ARG A 58 -1.45 -8.77 -15.11
N VAL A 59 -0.97 -7.75 -15.86
CA VAL A 59 0.45 -7.48 -15.98
C VAL A 59 1.06 -7.02 -14.66
N MET A 60 0.38 -6.10 -13.95
CA MET A 60 0.90 -5.58 -12.68
C MET A 60 0.73 -6.56 -11.52
N GLY A 61 -0.21 -7.50 -11.61
CA GLY A 61 -0.36 -8.60 -10.64
C GLY A 61 0.72 -9.68 -10.73
N ASP A 62 1.45 -9.77 -11.84
CA ASP A 62 2.62 -10.64 -11.99
C ASP A 62 3.91 -9.86 -11.68
N LYS A 63 4.59 -10.20 -10.59
CA LYS A 63 5.78 -9.46 -10.11
C LYS A 63 6.92 -9.37 -11.13
N ILE A 64 7.10 -10.42 -11.94
CA ILE A 64 8.17 -10.45 -12.95
C ILE A 64 7.77 -9.59 -14.15
N ALA A 65 6.54 -9.72 -14.62
CA ALA A 65 6.00 -8.92 -15.71
C ALA A 65 5.95 -7.45 -15.32
N ALA A 66 5.45 -7.12 -14.14
CA ALA A 66 5.41 -5.75 -13.60
C ALA A 66 6.80 -5.11 -13.55
N LYS A 67 7.78 -5.83 -12.95
CA LYS A 67 9.17 -5.34 -12.86
C LYS A 67 9.77 -5.08 -14.24
N ARG A 68 9.57 -6.01 -15.20
CA ARG A 68 10.05 -5.83 -16.58
C ARG A 68 9.39 -4.63 -17.26
N THR A 69 8.07 -4.52 -17.17
CA THR A 69 7.31 -3.40 -17.74
C THR A 69 7.78 -2.06 -17.17
N MET A 70 8.01 -1.99 -15.86
CA MET A 70 8.49 -0.78 -15.19
C MET A 70 9.93 -0.42 -15.58
N ILE A 71 10.82 -1.40 -15.73
CA ILE A 71 12.19 -1.18 -16.26
C ILE A 71 12.11 -0.59 -17.67
N GLU A 72 11.31 -1.20 -18.56
CA GLU A 72 11.11 -0.72 -19.93
C GLU A 72 10.50 0.68 -19.96
N ALA A 73 9.69 1.03 -18.97
CA ALA A 73 9.11 2.37 -18.81
C ALA A 73 10.08 3.38 -18.15
N GLY A 74 11.25 2.95 -17.69
CA GLY A 74 12.27 3.82 -17.11
C GLY A 74 12.14 4.02 -15.59
N VAL A 75 11.30 3.25 -14.93
CA VAL A 75 11.15 3.30 -13.47
C VAL A 75 12.33 2.58 -12.79
N PRO A 76 12.97 3.19 -11.79
CA PRO A 76 14.08 2.55 -11.08
C PRO A 76 13.61 1.34 -10.27
N VAL A 77 14.36 0.25 -10.33
CA VAL A 77 14.06 -0.99 -9.63
C VAL A 77 15.21 -1.40 -8.71
N VAL A 78 14.92 -2.25 -7.71
CA VAL A 78 15.99 -2.82 -6.87
C VAL A 78 16.99 -3.56 -7.74
N PRO A 79 18.30 -3.22 -7.66
CA PRO A 79 19.34 -3.96 -8.37
C PRO A 79 19.31 -5.45 -8.01
N GLY A 80 19.31 -6.32 -9.00
CA GLY A 80 19.17 -7.75 -8.77
C GLY A 80 19.83 -8.61 -9.85
N SER A 81 19.69 -9.91 -9.72
CA SER A 81 20.10 -10.86 -10.76
C SER A 81 19.15 -10.80 -11.96
N GLU A 82 19.68 -11.08 -13.15
CA GLU A 82 18.92 -11.09 -14.42
C GLU A 82 18.07 -12.38 -14.55
N GLY A 83 17.31 -12.73 -13.49
CA GLY A 83 16.54 -13.96 -13.41
C GLY A 83 16.98 -14.87 -12.28
N GLY A 84 16.52 -16.14 -12.32
CA GLY A 84 16.86 -17.13 -11.33
C GLY A 84 18.33 -17.52 -11.37
N VAL A 85 18.92 -17.79 -10.21
CA VAL A 85 20.31 -18.27 -10.09
C VAL A 85 20.33 -19.80 -9.98
N GLY A 86 20.94 -20.44 -10.96
CA GLY A 86 21.01 -21.90 -11.04
C GLY A 86 22.03 -22.52 -10.07
N SER A 87 23.16 -21.85 -9.80
CA SER A 87 24.27 -22.34 -9.00
C SER A 87 24.78 -21.31 -7.98
N ILE A 88 25.49 -21.81 -6.95
CA ILE A 88 26.17 -20.98 -5.95
C ILE A 88 27.22 -20.06 -6.60
N ALA A 89 27.93 -20.55 -7.61
CA ALA A 89 28.92 -19.73 -8.33
C ALA A 89 28.29 -18.57 -9.09
N GLU A 90 27.12 -18.78 -9.67
CA GLU A 90 26.31 -17.73 -10.32
C GLU A 90 25.77 -16.74 -9.31
N ALA A 91 25.25 -17.23 -8.18
CA ALA A 91 24.80 -16.38 -7.08
C ALA A 91 25.91 -15.46 -6.56
N LYS A 92 27.12 -15.97 -6.37
CA LYS A 92 28.30 -15.18 -5.96
C LYS A 92 28.70 -14.12 -6.98
N ARG A 93 28.63 -14.42 -8.28
CA ARG A 93 28.90 -13.42 -9.34
C ARG A 93 27.85 -12.31 -9.32
N ALA A 94 26.57 -12.70 -9.20
CA ALA A 94 25.47 -11.73 -9.09
C ALA A 94 25.61 -10.84 -7.84
N ALA A 95 25.87 -11.44 -6.67
CA ALA A 95 26.06 -10.71 -5.42
C ALA A 95 27.23 -9.72 -5.47
N LYS A 96 28.35 -10.07 -6.13
CA LYS A 96 29.47 -9.14 -6.35
C LYS A 96 29.08 -7.95 -7.23
N LYS A 97 28.25 -8.18 -8.27
CA LYS A 97 27.74 -7.10 -9.16
C LYS A 97 26.78 -6.18 -8.42
N ILE A 98 25.90 -6.74 -7.59
CA ILE A 98 24.88 -6.01 -6.80
C ILE A 98 25.50 -5.28 -5.61
N GLY A 99 26.49 -5.88 -4.96
CA GLY A 99 27.09 -5.40 -3.70
C GLY A 99 26.32 -5.90 -2.47
N TYR A 100 27.08 -6.47 -1.49
CA TYR A 100 26.49 -6.90 -0.21
C TYR A 100 25.97 -5.73 0.63
N PRO A 101 24.96 -5.95 1.50
CA PRO A 101 24.20 -7.17 1.68
C PRO A 101 23.23 -7.43 0.51
N VAL A 102 22.91 -8.70 0.28
CA VAL A 102 21.93 -9.13 -0.73
C VAL A 102 20.82 -9.96 -0.09
N LEU A 103 19.65 -9.91 -0.70
CA LEU A 103 18.47 -10.68 -0.32
C LEU A 103 18.27 -11.79 -1.36
N VAL A 104 18.23 -13.04 -0.90
CA VAL A 104 17.86 -14.20 -1.72
C VAL A 104 16.35 -14.39 -1.60
N LYS A 105 15.64 -14.43 -2.72
CA LYS A 105 14.17 -14.55 -2.78
C LYS A 105 13.78 -15.75 -3.64
N ALA A 106 12.70 -16.46 -3.25
CA ALA A 106 12.04 -17.41 -4.12
C ALA A 106 11.28 -16.70 -5.26
N ALA A 107 11.38 -17.18 -6.48
CA ALA A 107 10.70 -16.61 -7.65
C ALA A 107 9.17 -16.72 -7.53
N SER A 108 8.69 -17.86 -7.02
CA SER A 108 7.27 -18.15 -6.82
C SER A 108 6.73 -17.74 -5.45
N GLY A 109 7.51 -17.00 -4.63
CA GLY A 109 7.18 -16.65 -3.25
C GLY A 109 6.50 -15.29 -3.09
N GLY A 110 5.72 -15.15 -2.01
CA GLY A 110 5.06 -13.89 -1.60
C GLY A 110 4.98 -13.77 -0.07
N GLY A 111 4.72 -12.55 0.44
CA GLY A 111 4.48 -12.32 1.87
C GLY A 111 5.69 -12.56 2.79
N GLY A 112 6.92 -12.41 2.30
CA GLY A 112 8.12 -12.53 3.13
C GLY A 112 8.63 -13.97 3.36
N ARG A 113 7.95 -14.99 2.84
CA ARG A 113 8.39 -16.38 2.95
C ARG A 113 9.48 -16.71 1.93
N GLY A 114 10.49 -17.48 2.35
CA GLY A 114 11.61 -17.89 1.47
C GLY A 114 12.59 -16.75 1.18
N MET A 115 12.68 -15.73 2.03
CA MET A 115 13.66 -14.65 1.94
C MET A 115 14.80 -14.88 2.94
N LYS A 116 16.05 -14.76 2.49
CA LYS A 116 17.25 -14.89 3.33
C LYS A 116 18.24 -13.78 3.01
N ILE A 117 18.70 -13.09 4.05
CA ILE A 117 19.73 -12.05 3.92
C ILE A 117 21.12 -12.73 3.93
N ALA A 118 21.98 -12.30 3.01
CA ALA A 118 23.38 -12.67 2.99
C ALA A 118 24.24 -11.40 3.03
N ARG A 119 25.13 -11.32 4.02
CA ARG A 119 26.06 -10.21 4.22
C ARG A 119 27.46 -10.50 3.67
N THR A 120 27.75 -11.78 3.46
CA THR A 120 29.05 -12.27 2.97
C THR A 120 28.86 -13.43 1.98
N ASP A 121 29.91 -13.77 1.25
CA ASP A 121 29.94 -14.94 0.36
C ASP A 121 29.63 -16.27 1.11
N LYS A 122 30.01 -16.36 2.39
CA LYS A 122 29.75 -17.54 3.22
C LYS A 122 28.26 -17.63 3.59
N ASP A 123 27.65 -16.50 3.97
CA ASP A 123 26.23 -16.45 4.28
C ASP A 123 25.39 -16.77 3.05
N LEU A 124 25.84 -16.31 1.86
CA LEU A 124 25.13 -16.48 0.60
C LEU A 124 24.94 -17.95 0.24
N GLU A 125 25.95 -18.80 0.45
CA GLU A 125 25.83 -20.23 0.16
C GLU A 125 24.70 -20.87 0.98
N ASN A 126 24.67 -20.58 2.27
CA ASN A 126 23.63 -21.10 3.16
C ASN A 126 22.25 -20.49 2.82
N ALA A 127 22.20 -19.19 2.57
CA ALA A 127 20.96 -18.47 2.20
C ALA A 127 20.33 -19.06 0.93
N VAL A 128 21.13 -19.30 -0.11
CA VAL A 128 20.64 -19.89 -1.37
C VAL A 128 20.12 -21.31 -1.17
N ARG A 129 20.87 -22.17 -0.44
CA ARG A 129 20.44 -23.55 -0.17
C ARG A 129 19.13 -23.59 0.61
N THR A 130 19.04 -22.81 1.68
CA THR A 130 17.84 -22.74 2.53
C THR A 130 16.65 -22.19 1.75
N ALA A 131 16.83 -21.08 1.03
CA ALA A 131 15.76 -20.48 0.22
C ALA A 131 15.23 -21.44 -0.85
N LYS A 132 16.11 -22.18 -1.55
CA LYS A 132 15.71 -23.21 -2.53
C LYS A 132 14.89 -24.32 -1.88
N THR A 133 15.34 -24.84 -0.73
CA THR A 133 14.63 -25.91 -0.01
C THR A 133 13.24 -25.45 0.44
N GLU A 134 13.15 -24.28 1.05
CA GLU A 134 11.90 -23.69 1.50
C GLU A 134 10.94 -23.40 0.33
N ALA A 135 11.47 -22.86 -0.78
CA ALA A 135 10.69 -22.54 -1.98
C ALA A 135 10.11 -23.81 -2.61
N LYS A 136 10.91 -24.87 -2.72
CA LYS A 136 10.45 -26.16 -3.24
C LYS A 136 9.38 -26.80 -2.38
N ALA A 137 9.53 -26.72 -1.07
CA ALA A 137 8.57 -27.29 -0.12
C ALA A 137 7.23 -26.50 -0.12
N ALA A 138 7.30 -25.16 -0.24
CA ALA A 138 6.12 -24.30 -0.13
C ALA A 138 5.39 -24.10 -1.47
N PHE A 139 6.11 -24.06 -2.60
CA PHE A 139 5.60 -23.63 -3.91
C PHE A 139 5.82 -24.64 -5.04
N GLY A 140 6.57 -25.74 -4.78
CA GLY A 140 6.93 -26.75 -5.80
C GLY A 140 8.03 -26.31 -6.78
N ASP A 141 8.48 -25.05 -6.70
CA ASP A 141 9.52 -24.45 -7.53
C ASP A 141 10.69 -23.99 -6.64
N ASP A 142 11.93 -24.37 -7.00
CA ASP A 142 13.14 -24.02 -6.24
C ASP A 142 13.92 -22.85 -6.87
N THR A 143 13.33 -22.17 -7.83
CA THR A 143 13.94 -21.00 -8.46
C THR A 143 14.09 -19.87 -7.45
N VAL A 144 15.31 -19.38 -7.29
CA VAL A 144 15.63 -18.22 -6.44
C VAL A 144 16.38 -17.16 -7.24
N TYR A 145 16.23 -15.92 -6.87
CA TYR A 145 16.95 -14.77 -7.43
C TYR A 145 17.51 -13.89 -6.32
N LEU A 146 18.44 -13.01 -6.67
CA LEU A 146 19.07 -12.09 -5.74
C LEU A 146 18.63 -10.65 -6.00
N GLU A 147 18.46 -9.90 -4.92
CA GLU A 147 18.28 -8.44 -4.96
C GLU A 147 19.19 -7.78 -3.93
N LYS A 148 19.47 -6.47 -4.13
CA LYS A 148 20.10 -5.65 -3.10
C LYS A 148 19.21 -5.66 -1.86
N TYR A 149 19.79 -5.95 -0.69
CA TYR A 149 19.10 -5.78 0.57
C TYR A 149 19.24 -4.32 1.01
N LEU A 150 18.11 -3.69 1.28
CA LEU A 150 18.02 -2.35 1.83
C LEU A 150 17.86 -2.47 3.36
N GLU A 151 18.70 -1.77 4.11
CA GLU A 151 18.80 -1.99 5.56
C GLU A 151 17.79 -1.17 6.35
N ARG A 152 17.53 0.06 5.92
CA ARG A 152 16.64 1.00 6.59
C ARG A 152 15.76 1.79 5.59
N PRO A 153 15.10 1.10 4.66
CA PRO A 153 14.33 1.80 3.66
C PRO A 153 13.05 2.37 4.24
N ARG A 154 12.53 3.42 3.57
CA ARG A 154 11.16 3.86 3.72
C ARG A 154 10.28 3.21 2.67
N HIS A 155 9.01 3.08 2.99
CA HIS A 155 7.97 2.71 2.03
C HIS A 155 7.32 4.01 1.53
N ILE A 156 7.72 4.42 0.35
CA ILE A 156 7.18 5.61 -0.33
C ILE A 156 6.36 5.15 -1.51
N GLU A 157 5.19 5.74 -1.69
CA GLU A 157 4.30 5.37 -2.78
C GLU A 157 3.76 6.60 -3.49
N ILE A 158 3.60 6.51 -4.82
CA ILE A 158 3.12 7.62 -5.65
C ILE A 158 1.71 7.31 -6.12
N GLN A 159 0.77 8.19 -5.78
CA GLN A 159 -0.58 8.12 -6.30
C GLN A 159 -0.62 8.60 -7.75
N VAL A 160 -1.18 7.78 -8.64
CA VAL A 160 -1.43 8.16 -10.03
C VAL A 160 -2.91 8.05 -10.35
N ILE A 161 -3.32 8.83 -11.34
CA ILE A 161 -4.66 8.74 -11.94
C ILE A 161 -4.56 9.07 -13.43
N ALA A 162 -5.30 8.32 -14.26
CA ALA A 162 -5.24 8.46 -15.71
C ALA A 162 -6.65 8.30 -16.33
N ASP A 163 -6.97 9.15 -17.30
CA ASP A 163 -8.23 9.06 -18.06
C ASP A 163 -8.06 8.29 -19.39
N SER A 164 -9.17 8.04 -20.06
CA SER A 164 -9.19 7.37 -21.37
C SER A 164 -8.77 8.27 -22.55
N HIS A 165 -8.46 9.55 -22.29
CA HIS A 165 -8.06 10.55 -23.29
C HIS A 165 -6.55 10.78 -23.32
N GLY A 166 -5.79 10.02 -22.50
CA GLY A 166 -4.32 10.07 -22.44
C GLY A 166 -3.76 11.07 -21.44
N HIS A 167 -4.60 11.66 -20.57
CA HIS A 167 -4.11 12.50 -19.48
C HIS A 167 -3.72 11.62 -18.30
N VAL A 168 -2.52 11.81 -17.79
CA VAL A 168 -1.99 11.13 -16.60
C VAL A 168 -1.47 12.17 -15.64
N CYS A 169 -1.87 12.09 -14.37
CA CYS A 169 -1.36 12.92 -13.29
C CYS A 169 -0.84 12.07 -12.14
N HIS A 170 0.22 12.54 -11.47
CA HIS A 170 0.53 12.09 -10.13
C HIS A 170 -0.06 13.05 -9.09
N LEU A 171 -0.45 12.51 -7.95
CA LEU A 171 -1.03 13.27 -6.84
C LEU A 171 -0.12 13.26 -5.61
N TRP A 172 1.17 13.40 -5.85
CA TRP A 172 2.25 13.36 -4.86
C TRP A 172 2.41 12.00 -4.18
N GLU A 173 3.30 11.96 -3.20
CA GLU A 173 3.63 10.73 -2.49
C GLU A 173 2.92 10.62 -1.14
N ARG A 174 2.87 9.38 -0.66
CA ARG A 174 2.61 9.00 0.72
C ARG A 174 3.80 8.27 1.32
N ASP A 175 4.02 8.44 2.60
CA ASP A 175 4.96 7.65 3.39
C ASP A 175 4.18 6.64 4.25
N CYS A 176 4.38 5.37 3.97
CA CYS A 176 3.68 4.26 4.62
C CYS A 176 4.67 3.34 5.35
N SER A 177 5.75 3.91 5.88
CA SER A 177 6.85 3.15 6.50
C SER A 177 6.50 2.56 7.84
N ILE A 178 5.55 3.15 8.60
CA ILE A 178 5.15 2.57 9.89
C ILE A 178 4.22 1.38 9.65
N GLN A 179 4.82 0.20 9.67
CA GLN A 179 4.18 -1.06 9.33
C GLN A 179 4.44 -2.11 10.40
N ARG A 180 3.54 -3.08 10.49
CA ARG A 180 3.76 -4.31 11.22
C ARG A 180 3.51 -5.50 10.29
N ARG A 181 4.53 -6.32 10.07
CA ARG A 181 4.45 -7.50 9.18
C ARG A 181 3.88 -7.14 7.81
N ASN A 182 4.37 -6.06 7.22
CA ASN A 182 3.91 -5.48 5.95
C ASN A 182 2.47 -4.92 5.95
N GLN A 183 1.83 -4.78 7.11
CA GLN A 183 0.56 -4.07 7.23
C GLN A 183 0.82 -2.64 7.67
N LYS A 184 0.39 -1.68 6.87
CA LYS A 184 0.49 -0.25 7.16
C LYS A 184 -0.39 0.07 8.38
N VAL A 185 0.12 0.88 9.29
CA VAL A 185 -0.55 1.25 10.56
C VAL A 185 -0.77 2.76 10.63
N PHE A 186 0.22 3.51 10.14
CA PHE A 186 0.27 4.96 10.19
C PHE A 186 0.84 5.43 8.84
N GLU A 187 0.10 6.30 8.16
CA GLU A 187 0.46 6.83 6.84
C GLU A 187 0.46 8.35 6.87
N GLU A 188 1.41 8.98 6.19
CA GLU A 188 1.44 10.44 6.08
C GLU A 188 1.74 10.93 4.66
N ALA A 189 1.28 12.12 4.34
CA ALA A 189 1.55 12.83 3.09
C ALA A 189 1.72 14.34 3.37
N PRO A 190 2.75 14.97 2.77
CA PRO A 190 3.87 14.37 2.05
C PRO A 190 4.86 13.67 2.97
N SER A 191 5.77 12.85 2.43
CA SER A 191 6.83 12.20 3.22
C SER A 191 7.79 13.22 3.83
N PRO A 192 8.13 13.11 5.14
CA PRO A 192 9.14 13.96 5.75
C PRO A 192 10.56 13.66 5.26
N ALA A 193 10.78 12.55 4.55
CA ALA A 193 12.08 12.15 4.04
C ALA A 193 12.45 12.73 2.67
N LEU A 194 11.48 13.28 1.93
CA LEU A 194 11.70 13.79 0.58
C LEU A 194 11.76 15.31 0.55
N ASN A 195 12.66 15.84 -0.25
CA ASN A 195 12.63 17.24 -0.63
C ASN A 195 11.80 17.46 -1.91
N GLN A 196 11.52 18.71 -2.26
CA GLN A 196 10.67 19.05 -3.40
C GLN A 196 11.21 18.52 -4.73
N ALA A 197 12.50 18.60 -4.98
CA ALA A 197 13.11 18.13 -6.22
C ALA A 197 12.96 16.62 -6.39
N GLN A 198 13.10 15.85 -5.32
CA GLN A 198 12.91 14.38 -5.35
C GLN A 198 11.46 13.98 -5.62
N ARG A 199 10.48 14.74 -5.09
CA ARG A 199 9.05 14.53 -5.39
C ARG A 199 8.75 14.74 -6.85
N GLU A 200 9.22 15.86 -7.41
CA GLU A 200 9.01 16.23 -8.81
C GLU A 200 9.69 15.23 -9.75
N GLU A 201 10.90 14.80 -9.42
CA GLU A 201 11.64 13.81 -10.21
C GLU A 201 10.89 12.48 -10.29
N ILE A 202 10.54 11.89 -9.14
CA ILE A 202 9.86 10.60 -9.13
C ILE A 202 8.45 10.70 -9.72
N GLY A 203 7.73 11.78 -9.46
CA GLY A 203 6.41 12.04 -10.04
C GLY A 203 6.47 12.10 -11.57
N THR A 204 7.47 12.80 -12.12
CA THR A 204 7.69 12.86 -13.57
C THR A 204 8.01 11.49 -14.18
N ILE A 205 8.86 10.70 -13.53
CA ILE A 205 9.20 9.34 -13.98
C ILE A 205 7.93 8.47 -14.02
N VAL A 206 7.13 8.53 -12.98
CA VAL A 206 5.92 7.73 -12.83
C VAL A 206 4.86 8.11 -13.87
N VAL A 207 4.62 9.40 -14.10
CA VAL A 207 3.68 9.88 -15.13
C VAL A 207 4.10 9.36 -16.52
N LYS A 208 5.36 9.54 -16.91
CA LYS A 208 5.87 9.03 -18.20
C LYS A 208 5.73 7.51 -18.34
N ALA A 209 5.93 6.78 -17.25
CA ALA A 209 5.74 5.34 -17.25
C ALA A 209 4.28 4.95 -17.48
N MET A 210 3.34 5.63 -16.81
CA MET A 210 1.91 5.39 -16.95
C MET A 210 1.38 5.78 -18.33
N GLU A 211 1.86 6.89 -18.91
CA GLU A 211 1.56 7.28 -20.29
C GLU A 211 2.01 6.19 -21.29
N LYS A 212 3.26 5.69 -21.13
CA LYS A 212 3.83 4.66 -22.01
C LYS A 212 3.06 3.32 -21.94
N ILE A 213 2.56 2.97 -20.75
CA ILE A 213 1.76 1.76 -20.52
C ILE A 213 0.32 1.95 -21.01
N GLY A 214 -0.15 3.18 -21.17
CA GLY A 214 -1.54 3.51 -21.46
C GLY A 214 -2.48 3.17 -20.31
N TYR A 215 -2.01 3.43 -19.06
CA TYR A 215 -2.76 3.13 -17.85
C TYR A 215 -4.09 3.86 -17.81
N LEU A 216 -5.08 3.29 -17.12
CA LEU A 216 -6.42 3.86 -16.95
C LEU A 216 -6.87 3.71 -15.50
N GLY A 217 -7.51 4.74 -14.94
CA GLY A 217 -8.05 4.76 -13.59
C GLY A 217 -7.03 5.19 -12.54
N ALA A 218 -7.38 4.99 -11.27
CA ALA A 218 -6.49 5.25 -10.14
C ALA A 218 -5.54 4.07 -9.91
N GLY A 219 -4.31 4.37 -9.55
CA GLY A 219 -3.31 3.37 -9.19
C GLY A 219 -2.25 3.96 -8.27
N THR A 220 -1.47 3.09 -7.66
CA THR A 220 -0.37 3.49 -6.76
C THR A 220 0.87 2.70 -7.08
N ILE A 221 1.99 3.39 -7.25
CA ILE A 221 3.29 2.77 -7.51
C ILE A 221 4.09 2.83 -6.22
N GLU A 222 4.42 1.67 -5.67
CA GLU A 222 5.12 1.52 -4.40
C GLU A 222 6.63 1.38 -4.60
N PHE A 223 7.38 2.09 -3.76
CA PHE A 223 8.84 2.11 -3.76
C PHE A 223 9.40 1.86 -2.36
N LEU A 224 10.55 1.18 -2.31
CA LEU A 224 11.49 1.36 -1.20
C LEU A 224 12.37 2.57 -1.51
N TYR A 225 12.56 3.42 -0.51
CA TYR A 225 13.42 4.61 -0.61
C TYR A 225 14.52 4.54 0.44
N GLU A 226 15.78 4.57 -0.01
CA GLU A 226 16.96 4.57 0.86
C GLU A 226 18.09 5.36 0.20
N ASP A 227 18.80 6.15 0.97
CA ASP A 227 19.97 6.94 0.54
C ASP A 227 19.70 7.80 -0.73
N GLY A 228 18.54 8.44 -0.78
CA GLY A 228 18.15 9.31 -1.88
C GLY A 228 17.70 8.61 -3.16
N ARG A 229 17.49 7.29 -3.12
CA ARG A 229 17.13 6.48 -4.29
C ARG A 229 15.82 5.74 -4.10
N PHE A 230 15.03 5.73 -5.15
CA PHE A 230 13.78 4.98 -5.22
C PHE A 230 14.01 3.62 -5.88
N TYR A 231 13.29 2.61 -5.38
CA TYR A 231 13.35 1.25 -5.90
C TYR A 231 11.94 0.68 -5.97
N PHE A 232 11.42 0.50 -7.18
CA PHE A 232 10.09 -0.07 -7.42
C PHE A 232 9.92 -1.43 -6.74
N ILE A 233 8.80 -1.60 -6.05
CA ILE A 233 8.38 -2.86 -5.42
C ILE A 233 7.23 -3.49 -6.22
N GLU A 234 6.11 -2.77 -6.31
CA GLU A 234 4.88 -3.22 -6.97
C GLU A 234 4.00 -2.03 -7.36
N MET A 235 2.99 -2.31 -8.16
CA MET A 235 1.92 -1.37 -8.47
C MET A 235 0.59 -1.94 -8.01
N ASN A 236 -0.14 -1.17 -7.22
CA ASN A 236 -1.53 -1.48 -6.88
C ASN A 236 -2.45 -0.83 -7.91
N THR A 237 -3.17 -1.68 -8.65
CA THR A 237 -4.07 -1.27 -9.75
C THR A 237 -5.48 -0.99 -9.23
N ARG A 238 -5.58 -0.24 -8.15
CA ARG A 238 -6.81 0.10 -7.43
C ARG A 238 -6.61 1.32 -6.54
N LEU A 239 -7.72 1.80 -5.97
CA LEU A 239 -7.66 2.71 -4.84
C LEU A 239 -7.06 2.01 -3.62
N GLN A 240 -6.28 2.71 -2.82
CA GLN A 240 -5.70 2.18 -1.57
C GLN A 240 -6.47 2.67 -0.34
N VAL A 241 -6.26 1.99 0.80
CA VAL A 241 -6.89 2.34 2.08
C VAL A 241 -6.51 3.77 2.47
N GLU A 242 -5.24 4.12 2.30
CA GLU A 242 -4.59 5.38 2.68
C GLU A 242 -4.76 6.53 1.68
N HIS A 243 -5.63 6.38 0.66
CA HIS A 243 -5.92 7.48 -0.29
C HIS A 243 -6.38 8.79 0.38
N PRO A 244 -7.04 8.77 1.56
CA PRO A 244 -7.51 10.00 2.17
C PRO A 244 -6.41 11.01 2.50
N VAL A 245 -5.18 10.59 2.83
CA VAL A 245 -4.10 11.57 3.08
C VAL A 245 -3.73 12.34 1.81
N THR A 246 -3.79 11.69 0.64
CA THR A 246 -3.63 12.36 -0.66
C THR A 246 -4.78 13.33 -0.94
N GLU A 247 -6.03 12.93 -0.70
CA GLU A 247 -7.20 13.80 -0.86
C GLU A 247 -7.10 15.06 0.02
N MET A 248 -6.61 14.90 1.25
CA MET A 248 -6.49 16.02 2.20
C MET A 248 -5.43 17.04 1.79
N ILE A 249 -4.31 16.60 1.18
CA ILE A 249 -3.24 17.51 0.77
C ILE A 249 -3.44 18.10 -0.64
N THR A 250 -4.31 17.51 -1.46
CA THR A 250 -4.54 17.95 -2.84
C THR A 250 -5.90 18.59 -3.05
N GLY A 251 -6.88 18.30 -2.19
CA GLY A 251 -8.27 18.70 -2.37
C GLY A 251 -9.00 17.93 -3.47
N ILE A 252 -8.40 16.86 -4.01
CA ILE A 252 -8.96 16.06 -5.11
C ILE A 252 -9.66 14.83 -4.52
N ASP A 253 -10.94 14.65 -4.83
CA ASP A 253 -11.74 13.48 -4.50
C ASP A 253 -11.44 12.35 -5.50
N LEU A 254 -10.64 11.37 -5.10
CA LEU A 254 -10.18 10.27 -5.95
C LEU A 254 -11.33 9.36 -6.39
N VAL A 255 -12.27 9.08 -5.52
CA VAL A 255 -13.42 8.22 -5.84
C VAL A 255 -14.33 8.89 -6.86
N ARG A 256 -14.56 10.18 -6.72
CA ARG A 256 -15.30 10.98 -7.71
C ARG A 256 -14.61 10.95 -9.06
N GLU A 257 -13.30 11.15 -9.11
CA GLU A 257 -12.55 11.11 -10.37
C GLU A 257 -12.56 9.71 -11.00
N GLN A 258 -12.48 8.63 -10.21
CA GLN A 258 -12.64 7.27 -10.73
C GLN A 258 -14.00 7.07 -11.43
N ILE A 259 -15.08 7.56 -10.82
CA ILE A 259 -16.44 7.48 -11.40
C ILE A 259 -16.50 8.31 -12.69
N ARG A 260 -15.94 9.52 -12.70
CA ARG A 260 -15.90 10.39 -13.90
C ARG A 260 -15.13 9.73 -15.06
N ILE A 261 -13.98 9.13 -14.77
CA ILE A 261 -13.18 8.40 -15.76
C ILE A 261 -13.95 7.22 -16.32
N ALA A 262 -14.64 6.48 -15.48
CA ALA A 262 -15.48 5.35 -15.86
C ALA A 262 -16.68 5.76 -16.76
N ASP A 263 -17.19 6.98 -16.56
CA ASP A 263 -18.21 7.62 -17.42
C ASP A 263 -17.61 8.19 -18.73
N GLY A 264 -16.33 7.96 -19.01
CA GLY A 264 -15.65 8.41 -20.22
C GLY A 264 -15.24 9.89 -20.22
N LEU A 265 -15.33 10.58 -19.09
CA LEU A 265 -14.96 11.98 -18.95
C LEU A 265 -13.43 12.13 -18.79
N LYS A 266 -12.93 13.29 -19.17
CA LYS A 266 -11.56 13.71 -18.86
C LYS A 266 -11.40 13.97 -17.35
N LEU A 267 -10.16 13.87 -16.86
CA LEU A 267 -9.79 14.39 -15.53
C LEU A 267 -10.29 15.83 -15.39
N SER A 268 -10.79 16.18 -14.20
CA SER A 268 -11.29 17.53 -13.92
C SER A 268 -10.18 18.56 -13.66
N PHE A 269 -8.92 18.13 -13.73
CA PHE A 269 -7.72 18.93 -13.43
C PHE A 269 -6.57 18.48 -14.35
N THR A 270 -5.55 19.34 -14.46
CA THR A 270 -4.27 19.04 -15.09
C THR A 270 -3.17 18.85 -14.01
N GLN A 271 -1.97 18.46 -14.40
CA GLN A 271 -0.86 18.32 -13.43
C GLN A 271 -0.51 19.64 -12.74
N GLU A 272 -0.64 20.76 -13.45
CA GLU A 272 -0.37 22.11 -12.89
C GLU A 272 -1.39 22.52 -11.82
N ASP A 273 -2.60 21.94 -11.84
CA ASP A 273 -3.64 22.20 -10.84
C ASP A 273 -3.43 21.40 -9.54
N VAL A 274 -2.56 20.37 -9.58
CA VAL A 274 -2.30 19.50 -8.43
C VAL A 274 -1.37 20.18 -7.43
N MET A 275 -1.94 20.98 -6.55
CA MET A 275 -1.19 21.66 -5.50
C MET A 275 -0.98 20.74 -4.30
N LEU A 276 0.21 20.82 -3.68
CA LEU A 276 0.48 20.20 -2.39
C LEU A 276 0.25 21.23 -1.29
N VAL A 277 -0.78 21.01 -0.45
CA VAL A 277 -1.18 21.97 0.59
C VAL A 277 -1.14 21.30 1.96
N GLY A 278 -0.24 21.75 2.82
CA GLY A 278 -0.15 21.29 4.21
C GLY A 278 0.42 19.89 4.36
N HIS A 279 -0.07 19.18 5.36
CA HIS A 279 0.36 17.84 5.74
C HIS A 279 -0.82 17.04 6.28
N SER A 280 -0.93 15.78 5.93
CA SER A 280 -1.99 14.90 6.42
C SER A 280 -1.43 13.61 6.98
N ILE A 281 -2.08 13.07 8.02
CA ILE A 281 -1.75 11.80 8.64
C ILE A 281 -3.02 10.97 8.78
N GLU A 282 -2.93 9.70 8.43
CA GLU A 282 -3.96 8.69 8.66
C GLU A 282 -3.47 7.67 9.71
N CYS A 283 -4.36 7.29 10.62
CA CYS A 283 -4.19 6.18 11.54
C CYS A 283 -5.25 5.11 11.27
N ARG A 284 -4.83 3.88 11.03
CA ARG A 284 -5.77 2.76 10.89
C ARG A 284 -6.25 2.31 12.25
N ILE A 285 -7.56 2.43 12.49
CA ILE A 285 -8.21 1.96 13.71
C ILE A 285 -8.72 0.56 13.46
N ASN A 286 -7.96 -0.41 13.94
CA ASN A 286 -8.29 -1.82 13.82
C ASN A 286 -8.87 -2.36 15.13
N ALA A 287 -9.84 -3.25 15.05
CA ALA A 287 -10.35 -4.02 16.19
C ALA A 287 -9.36 -5.15 16.52
N GLU A 288 -8.26 -4.78 17.17
CA GLU A 288 -7.13 -5.63 17.53
C GLU A 288 -6.53 -5.21 18.86
N HIS A 289 -5.93 -6.14 19.55
CA HIS A 289 -5.16 -5.82 20.75
C HIS A 289 -3.95 -4.95 20.39
N PRO A 290 -3.73 -3.79 21.04
CA PRO A 290 -2.75 -2.78 20.61
C PRO A 290 -1.28 -3.24 20.63
N GLU A 291 -0.96 -4.29 21.35
CA GLU A 291 0.43 -4.81 21.45
C GLU A 291 0.60 -6.13 20.68
N THR A 292 -0.35 -7.06 20.83
CA THR A 292 -0.25 -8.41 20.22
C THR A 292 -0.83 -8.47 18.82
N PHE A 293 -1.70 -7.51 18.46
CA PHE A 293 -2.47 -7.44 17.21
C PHE A 293 -3.36 -8.65 16.96
N VAL A 294 -3.76 -9.31 18.04
CA VAL A 294 -4.77 -10.36 17.96
C VAL A 294 -6.11 -9.70 17.65
N PRO A 295 -6.84 -10.15 16.60
CA PRO A 295 -8.16 -9.62 16.28
C PRO A 295 -9.13 -9.68 17.46
N SER A 296 -9.91 -8.62 17.64
CA SER A 296 -10.90 -8.47 18.71
C SER A 296 -12.30 -8.24 18.14
N PRO A 297 -12.89 -9.24 17.46
CA PRO A 297 -14.29 -9.14 17.02
C PRO A 297 -15.21 -9.06 18.23
N GLY A 298 -16.34 -8.35 18.09
CA GLY A 298 -17.27 -8.19 19.21
C GLY A 298 -18.23 -7.03 19.02
N LEU A 299 -18.99 -6.75 20.07
CA LEU A 299 -19.97 -5.66 20.08
C LEU A 299 -19.29 -4.35 20.54
N ILE A 300 -19.38 -3.32 19.72
CA ILE A 300 -19.01 -1.95 20.12
C ILE A 300 -20.12 -1.42 21.05
N THR A 301 -19.78 -1.18 22.30
CA THR A 301 -20.73 -0.69 23.32
C THR A 301 -20.72 0.85 23.42
N GLY A 302 -19.60 1.49 23.11
CA GLY A 302 -19.44 2.94 23.05
C GLY A 302 -18.64 3.34 21.82
N PHE A 303 -19.08 4.41 21.15
CA PHE A 303 -18.39 4.97 19.98
C PHE A 303 -18.53 6.49 19.96
N HIS A 304 -17.38 7.17 20.01
CA HIS A 304 -17.35 8.62 19.85
C HIS A 304 -16.30 8.97 18.77
N ALA A 305 -16.77 9.60 17.69
CA ALA A 305 -15.93 10.10 16.62
C ALA A 305 -15.35 11.48 17.00
N PRO A 306 -14.04 11.69 16.87
CA PRO A 306 -13.45 13.01 17.08
C PRO A 306 -13.94 13.99 16.01
N GLY A 307 -14.02 15.26 16.37
CA GLY A 307 -14.53 16.31 15.49
C GLY A 307 -13.60 17.51 15.37
N GLY A 308 -14.12 18.57 14.74
CA GLY A 308 -13.44 19.85 14.54
C GLY A 308 -12.77 19.99 13.17
N PRO A 309 -12.20 21.17 12.88
CA PRO A 309 -11.59 21.45 11.59
C PRO A 309 -10.50 20.47 11.23
N ASP A 310 -10.48 20.04 9.96
CA ASP A 310 -9.45 19.16 9.39
C ASP A 310 -9.30 17.80 10.13
N VAL A 311 -10.38 17.29 10.72
CA VAL A 311 -10.49 15.93 11.27
C VAL A 311 -11.54 15.18 10.47
N ARG A 312 -11.14 14.06 9.87
CA ARG A 312 -11.98 13.17 9.09
C ARG A 312 -11.94 11.78 9.70
N LEU A 313 -13.09 11.14 9.84
CA LEU A 313 -13.18 9.73 10.21
C LEU A 313 -13.97 8.97 9.15
N ASP A 314 -13.30 8.07 8.44
CA ASP A 314 -13.94 7.15 7.50
C ASP A 314 -14.22 5.84 8.24
N SER A 315 -15.48 5.62 8.58
CA SER A 315 -15.91 4.44 9.35
C SER A 315 -17.37 4.13 9.09
N ALA A 316 -17.71 2.83 9.14
CA ALA A 316 -19.08 2.35 9.20
C ALA A 316 -19.47 1.91 10.64
N ALA A 317 -18.57 2.04 11.61
CA ALA A 317 -18.82 1.62 13.00
C ALA A 317 -19.66 2.65 13.78
N TYR A 318 -20.43 2.14 14.73
CA TYR A 318 -21.27 2.91 15.64
C TYR A 318 -21.52 2.11 16.92
N ALA A 319 -22.02 2.74 17.97
CA ALA A 319 -22.41 2.05 19.19
C ALA A 319 -23.56 1.06 18.90
N GLY A 320 -23.37 -0.20 19.24
CA GLY A 320 -24.26 -1.32 18.89
C GLY A 320 -23.85 -2.10 17.62
N TYR A 321 -22.80 -1.68 16.92
CA TYR A 321 -22.28 -2.44 15.79
C TYR A 321 -21.52 -3.69 16.25
N ALA A 322 -21.85 -4.84 15.68
CA ALA A 322 -21.12 -6.08 15.91
C ALA A 322 -20.06 -6.32 14.83
N ILE A 323 -18.78 -6.26 15.21
CA ILE A 323 -17.66 -6.52 14.31
C ILE A 323 -17.63 -8.03 14.00
N PRO A 324 -17.82 -8.44 12.73
CA PRO A 324 -17.85 -9.84 12.37
C PRO A 324 -16.43 -10.43 12.30
N PRO A 325 -16.25 -11.72 12.67
CA PRO A 325 -14.94 -12.38 12.63
C PRO A 325 -14.50 -12.82 11.22
N HIS A 326 -15.25 -12.49 10.17
CA HIS A 326 -15.07 -12.99 8.81
C HIS A 326 -14.30 -12.04 7.89
N TYR A 327 -14.03 -10.83 8.32
CA TYR A 327 -13.42 -9.75 7.55
C TYR A 327 -12.20 -9.20 8.26
N ASP A 328 -11.50 -8.30 7.57
CA ASP A 328 -10.40 -7.53 8.15
C ASP A 328 -10.86 -6.78 9.40
N SER A 329 -9.95 -6.56 10.31
CA SER A 329 -10.19 -5.89 11.59
C SER A 329 -10.33 -4.36 11.48
N LEU A 330 -10.09 -3.76 10.32
CA LEU A 330 -10.19 -2.32 10.10
C LEU A 330 -11.62 -1.83 10.32
N ILE A 331 -11.83 -1.02 11.34
CA ILE A 331 -13.13 -0.44 11.69
C ILE A 331 -13.24 1.05 11.41
N GLY A 332 -12.12 1.72 11.17
CA GLY A 332 -12.10 3.13 10.83
C GLY A 332 -10.71 3.61 10.45
N LYS A 333 -10.70 4.74 9.73
CA LYS A 333 -9.49 5.49 9.42
C LYS A 333 -9.67 6.87 10.02
N LEU A 334 -8.79 7.24 10.95
CA LEU A 334 -8.74 8.59 11.49
C LEU A 334 -7.71 9.38 10.69
N ILE A 335 -8.16 10.40 9.98
CA ILE A 335 -7.34 11.25 9.13
C ILE A 335 -7.37 12.67 9.70
N VAL A 336 -6.22 13.31 9.77
CA VAL A 336 -6.09 14.71 10.15
C VAL A 336 -5.25 15.47 9.13
N HIS A 337 -5.49 16.77 9.02
CA HIS A 337 -4.71 17.66 8.17
C HIS A 337 -4.22 18.86 8.99
N GLY A 338 -3.10 19.44 8.63
CA GLY A 338 -2.54 20.67 9.21
C GLY A 338 -1.75 21.45 8.17
N ARG A 339 -1.56 22.74 8.39
CA ARG A 339 -0.73 23.57 7.48
C ARG A 339 0.73 23.14 7.47
N THR A 340 1.17 22.54 8.57
CA THR A 340 2.50 21.96 8.75
C THR A 340 2.39 20.60 9.40
N ARG A 341 3.45 19.78 9.29
CA ARG A 341 3.52 18.47 9.94
C ARG A 341 3.35 18.58 11.46
N THR A 342 3.93 19.62 12.07
CA THR A 342 3.79 19.88 13.52
C THR A 342 2.33 20.14 13.91
N GLU A 343 1.62 21.01 13.16
CA GLU A 343 0.18 21.25 13.41
C GLU A 343 -0.65 19.98 13.20
N CYS A 344 -0.29 19.17 12.18
CA CYS A 344 -0.96 17.90 11.92
C CYS A 344 -0.80 16.92 13.09
N LEU A 345 0.42 16.75 13.62
CA LEU A 345 0.69 15.90 14.79
C LEU A 345 -0.02 16.40 16.06
N MET A 346 -0.08 17.73 16.28
CA MET A 346 -0.85 18.30 17.40
C MET A 346 -2.34 17.98 17.28
N ARG A 347 -2.89 18.10 16.08
CA ARG A 347 -4.30 17.78 15.79
C ARG A 347 -4.57 16.28 15.94
N LEU A 348 -3.65 15.44 15.46
CA LEU A 348 -3.76 13.99 15.63
C LEU A 348 -3.80 13.59 17.10
N ARG A 349 -2.90 14.14 17.92
CA ARG A 349 -2.87 13.88 19.37
C ARG A 349 -4.21 14.20 20.03
N ARG A 350 -4.79 15.37 19.73
CA ARG A 350 -6.11 15.76 20.23
C ARG A 350 -7.21 14.79 19.76
N ALA A 351 -7.24 14.49 18.45
CA ALA A 351 -8.26 13.62 17.89
C ALA A 351 -8.21 12.19 18.45
N LEU A 352 -6.99 11.64 18.66
CA LEU A 352 -6.80 10.33 19.29
C LEU A 352 -7.24 10.32 20.76
N GLN A 353 -7.06 11.41 21.50
CA GLN A 353 -7.54 11.53 22.89
C GLN A 353 -9.07 11.62 22.96
N GLU A 354 -9.70 12.29 21.99
CA GLU A 354 -11.15 12.47 21.91
C GLU A 354 -11.87 11.19 21.44
N MET A 355 -11.24 10.39 20.57
CA MET A 355 -11.86 9.20 20.01
C MET A 355 -12.06 8.11 21.07
N VAL A 356 -13.26 7.52 21.11
CA VAL A 356 -13.63 6.41 22.01
C VAL A 356 -14.21 5.26 21.21
N VAL A 357 -13.71 4.05 21.47
CA VAL A 357 -14.28 2.79 21.00
C VAL A 357 -14.28 1.80 22.17
N ASP A 358 -15.44 1.53 22.75
CA ASP A 358 -15.60 0.62 23.87
C ASP A 358 -16.20 -0.72 23.44
N GLY A 359 -15.94 -1.77 24.22
CA GLY A 359 -16.47 -3.12 24.03
C GLY A 359 -15.53 -4.07 23.29
N VAL A 360 -14.52 -3.55 22.59
CA VAL A 360 -13.49 -4.32 21.88
C VAL A 360 -12.13 -3.68 22.08
N HIS A 361 -11.05 -4.45 21.93
CA HIS A 361 -9.71 -3.89 21.84
C HIS A 361 -9.49 -3.22 20.48
N THR A 362 -8.80 -2.09 20.47
CA THR A 362 -8.46 -1.39 19.23
C THR A 362 -7.00 -0.91 19.24
N THR A 363 -6.49 -0.55 18.06
CA THR A 363 -5.16 0.04 17.88
C THR A 363 -5.08 1.51 18.34
N LEU A 364 -6.15 2.10 18.90
CA LEU A 364 -6.15 3.49 19.41
C LEU A 364 -5.03 3.76 20.41
N ASP A 365 -4.82 2.86 21.39
CA ASP A 365 -3.78 3.06 22.40
C ASP A 365 -2.37 2.98 21.82
N LEU A 366 -2.19 2.16 20.77
CA LEU A 366 -0.95 2.16 20.00
C LEU A 366 -0.72 3.54 19.36
N HIS A 367 -1.71 4.09 18.66
CA HIS A 367 -1.58 5.40 18.02
C HIS A 367 -1.37 6.54 19.01
N ARG A 368 -2.03 6.51 20.17
CA ARG A 368 -1.77 7.45 21.28
C ARG A 368 -0.32 7.41 21.74
N THR A 369 0.27 6.22 21.76
CA THR A 369 1.69 6.05 22.13
C THR A 369 2.61 6.50 21.00
N LEU A 370 2.29 6.16 19.73
CA LEU A 370 3.13 6.48 18.58
C LEU A 370 3.27 7.99 18.35
N VAL A 371 2.18 8.75 18.47
CA VAL A 371 2.18 10.20 18.21
C VAL A 371 3.11 11.00 19.13
N ASP A 372 3.50 10.42 20.25
CA ASP A 372 4.41 11.02 21.25
C ASP A 372 5.87 10.49 21.15
N GLN A 373 6.15 9.54 20.25
CA GLN A 373 7.52 9.04 20.08
C GLN A 373 8.41 10.08 19.39
N PRO A 374 9.61 10.36 19.91
CA PRO A 374 10.55 11.31 19.32
C PRO A 374 10.83 11.02 17.82
N ASP A 375 11.09 9.76 17.48
CA ASP A 375 11.38 9.36 16.11
C ASP A 375 10.20 9.64 15.16
N ILE A 376 8.96 9.49 15.63
CA ILE A 376 7.75 9.83 14.85
C ILE A 376 7.64 11.34 14.70
N ILE A 377 7.86 12.11 15.79
CA ILE A 377 7.80 13.58 15.78
C ILE A 377 8.85 14.14 14.80
N GLU A 378 10.06 13.59 14.81
CA GLU A 378 11.17 14.02 13.97
C GLU A 378 11.16 13.42 12.55
N GLY A 379 10.28 12.44 12.29
CA GLY A 379 10.22 11.74 11.01
C GLY A 379 11.40 10.79 10.77
N LEU A 380 12.01 10.26 11.82
CA LEU A 380 13.21 9.40 11.79
C LEU A 380 12.86 7.92 11.93
N TYR A 381 12.04 7.40 11.04
CA TYR A 381 11.59 6.00 11.04
C TYR A 381 11.82 5.34 9.67
N ASP A 382 11.76 4.02 9.63
CA ASP A 382 11.85 3.15 8.46
C ASP A 382 10.87 1.98 8.59
N ILE A 383 10.79 1.08 7.60
CA ILE A 383 9.83 -0.03 7.60
C ILE A 383 9.99 -1.03 8.75
N HIS A 384 11.13 -1.03 9.44
CA HIS A 384 11.43 -1.91 10.56
C HIS A 384 11.29 -1.20 11.93
N TRP A 385 10.94 0.10 11.92
CA TRP A 385 10.91 0.92 13.13
C TRP A 385 9.95 0.37 14.18
N LEU A 386 8.74 -0.01 13.78
CA LEU A 386 7.71 -0.48 14.72
C LEU A 386 8.08 -1.83 15.35
N GLU A 387 8.73 -2.72 14.60
CA GLU A 387 9.23 -3.99 15.12
C GLU A 387 10.30 -3.75 16.18
N ARG A 388 11.29 -2.91 15.88
CA ARG A 388 12.33 -2.52 16.86
C ARG A 388 11.74 -1.85 18.10
N TYR A 389 10.72 -1.03 17.95
CA TYR A 389 10.02 -0.40 19.07
C TYR A 389 9.40 -1.45 20.02
N PHE A 390 8.73 -2.46 19.51
CA PHE A 390 8.15 -3.53 20.32
C PHE A 390 9.20 -4.45 20.94
N ASP A 391 10.26 -4.77 20.21
CA ASP A 391 11.38 -5.58 20.75
C ASP A 391 12.05 -4.88 21.92
N ALA A 392 12.30 -3.58 21.83
CA ALA A 392 12.84 -2.79 22.91
C ALA A 392 11.91 -2.74 24.14
N LYS A 393 10.58 -2.57 23.91
CA LYS A 393 9.57 -2.57 24.99
C LYS A 393 9.47 -3.93 25.69
N SER A 394 9.63 -5.02 24.96
CA SER A 394 9.58 -6.38 25.52
C SER A 394 10.82 -6.76 26.33
N SER A 395 11.93 -6.02 26.14
CA SER A 395 13.21 -6.27 26.80
C SER A 395 13.44 -5.37 28.02
N ALA A 396 12.58 -4.37 28.25
CA ALA A 396 12.58 -3.44 29.39
C ALA A 396 11.63 -3.90 30.50
#